data_52435946a40c8ab2239b682c89125327
#
_entry.id   52435946a40c8ab2239b682c89125327
#
_cell.length_a   1.000
_cell.length_b   1.000
_cell.length_c   1.000
_cell.angle_alpha   90.00
_cell.angle_beta   90.00
_cell.angle_gamma   90.00
#
_symmetry.space_group_name_H-M   'P 1'
#
loop_
_entity.id
_entity.type
_entity.pdbx_description
1 polymer ?
#
loop_
_entity_poly.entity_id
_entity_poly.type
_entity_poly.pdbx_seq_one_letter_code
_entity_poly.pdbx_strand_id
1 'polypeptide(L)'
;MKKLIVTILSAVCLGACSSDTEVQDINGVYKYDTSEYSIYVRVRDSKASSITVEAGKRSFVWGAVHTSGSYPDYKYRVGAFAASFHYTGASASAVLDGVLKPEDEGVNLSGCWFSFDNMAAIFYKE
;
A
#
# COMPACT_ATOMS: atom_id res chain seq x y z
N MET A 1 31.27 4.23 -28.43
CA MET A 1 31.13 4.24 -28.25
C MET A 1 30.97 3.80 -27.91
N LYS A 2 30.86 3.94 -27.69
CA LYS A 2 30.61 3.89 -27.23
C LYS A 2 30.13 3.31 -26.77
N LYS A 3 29.97 3.30 -26.56
CA LYS A 3 29.40 3.01 -26.09
C LYS A 3 29.04 2.21 -25.62
N LEU A 4 29.16 2.41 -25.55
CA LEU A 4 28.73 1.89 -25.08
C LEU A 4 28.53 1.18 -24.46
N ILE A 5 28.69 1.34 -24.54
CA ILE A 5 28.47 0.94 -23.90
C ILE A 5 28.20 0.28 -23.21
N VAL A 6 28.22 0.54 -23.31
CA VAL A 6 27.93 0.17 -22.69
C VAL A 6 27.66 -0.51 -22.01
N THR A 7 27.79 -0.32 -22.17
CA THR A 7 27.48 -0.69 -21.55
C THR A 7 27.20 -1.40 -20.96
N ILE A 8 27.36 -1.29 -21.19
CA ILE A 8 27.02 -1.67 -20.60
C ILE A 8 26.84 -2.41 -20.00
N LEU A 9 26.87 -2.26 -19.98
CA LEU A 9 26.61 -2.68 -19.41
C LEU A 9 26.42 -3.41 -18.79
N SER A 10 26.53 -3.44 -18.78
CA SER A 10 26.25 -3.88 -18.15
C SER A 10 25.99 -4.65 -17.55
N ALA A 11 26.17 -4.74 -17.59
CA ALA A 11 25.91 -5.12 -17.01
C ALA A 11 25.71 -5.84 -16.44
N VAL A 12 25.83 -5.87 -16.42
CA VAL A 12 25.56 -6.29 -15.87
C VAL A 12 25.34 -7.03 -15.28
N CYS A 13 25.44 -7.08 -15.23
CA CYS A 13 25.20 -7.47 -14.58
C CYS A 13 25.04 -8.07 -14.05
N LEU A 14 25.06 -8.02 -13.92
CA LEU A 14 24.80 -8.34 -13.30
C LEU A 14 24.49 -8.93 -12.64
N GLY A 15 24.68 -9.09 -12.54
CA GLY A 15 24.33 -9.25 -11.79
C GLY A 15 23.79 -9.70 -11.18
N ALA A 16 23.76 -9.56 -11.05
CA ALA A 16 23.25 -9.65 -10.40
C ALA A 16 22.62 -9.82 -9.81
N CYS A 17 22.59 -9.62 -9.78
CA CYS A 17 21.94 -9.60 -9.23
C CYS A 17 21.47 -9.49 -8.45
N SER A 18 21.72 -9.16 -8.23
CA SER A 18 21.37 -9.11 -7.35
C SER A 18 20.68 -8.63 -6.94
N SER A 19 21.06 -8.19 -7.19
CA SER A 19 20.37 -7.75 -6.79
C SER A 19 19.36 -7.87 -6.45
N ASP A 20 19.29 -7.70 -6.89
CA ASP A 20 18.21 -8.31 -6.56
C ASP A 20 17.80 -8.09 -5.22
N THR A 21 18.49 -7.88 -4.40
CA THR A 21 18.18 -7.52 -3.08
C THR A 21 17.94 -6.05 -2.94
N GLU A 22 17.91 -5.35 -4.02
CA GLU A 22 17.71 -3.93 -3.99
C GLU A 22 16.24 -3.63 -3.72
N VAL A 23 15.98 -2.93 -2.62
CA VAL A 23 14.63 -2.57 -2.23
C VAL A 23 14.17 -1.41 -3.09
N GLN A 24 13.03 -1.58 -3.73
CA GLN A 24 12.42 -0.52 -4.52
C GLN A 24 11.91 0.57 -3.60
N ASP A 25 11.90 1.80 -4.09
CA ASP A 25 11.30 2.91 -3.36
C ASP A 25 9.78 2.80 -3.48
N ILE A 26 9.15 2.36 -2.41
CA ILE A 26 7.71 2.19 -2.40
C ILE A 26 7.00 3.39 -1.76
N ASN A 27 7.74 4.44 -1.40
CA ASN A 27 7.11 5.59 -0.76
C ASN A 27 6.16 6.30 -1.72
N GLY A 28 5.05 6.77 -1.18
CA GLY A 28 4.04 7.45 -1.97
C GLY A 28 2.64 7.12 -1.49
N VAL A 29 1.67 7.44 -2.31
CA VAL A 29 0.27 7.18 -2.01
C VAL A 29 -0.25 6.16 -3.00
N TYR A 30 -0.88 5.11 -2.48
CA TYR A 30 -1.44 4.04 -3.30
C TYR A 30 -2.95 4.08 -3.16
N LYS A 31 -3.65 3.94 -4.27
CA LYS A 31 -5.10 4.11 -4.32
C LYS A 31 -5.78 2.88 -4.90
N TYR A 32 -6.83 2.45 -4.25
CA TYR A 32 -7.77 1.46 -4.76
C TYR A 32 -9.13 2.14 -4.87
N ASP A 33 -9.72 2.10 -6.05
CA ASP A 33 -10.91 2.88 -6.36
C ASP A 33 -12.06 1.97 -6.71
N THR A 34 -13.22 2.21 -6.11
CA THR A 34 -14.45 1.52 -6.46
C THR A 34 -15.53 2.56 -6.76
N SER A 35 -16.69 2.11 -7.21
CA SER A 35 -17.79 3.03 -7.47
C SER A 35 -18.37 3.63 -6.19
N GLU A 36 -18.11 3.03 -5.04
CA GLU A 36 -18.72 3.46 -3.78
C GLU A 36 -17.74 4.12 -2.84
N TYR A 37 -16.45 3.79 -2.95
CA TYR A 37 -15.44 4.35 -2.07
C TYR A 37 -14.07 4.20 -2.69
N SER A 38 -13.12 4.95 -2.14
CA SER A 38 -11.72 4.83 -2.52
C SER A 38 -10.89 4.63 -1.25
N ILE A 39 -9.87 3.79 -1.34
CA ILE A 39 -8.96 3.56 -0.24
C ILE A 39 -7.58 4.07 -0.65
N TYR A 40 -6.96 4.86 0.23
CA TYR A 40 -5.61 5.37 0.01
C TYR A 40 -4.72 4.85 1.11
N VAL A 41 -3.54 4.36 0.74
CA VAL A 41 -2.52 3.98 1.70
C VAL A 41 -1.31 4.86 1.44
N ARG A 42 -0.92 5.64 2.44
CA ARG A 42 0.28 6.48 2.33
C ARG A 42 1.44 5.71 2.92
N VAL A 43 2.48 5.56 2.11
CA VAL A 43 3.69 4.87 2.54
C VAL A 43 4.80 5.90 2.69
N ARG A 44 5.44 5.89 3.85
CA ARG A 44 6.51 6.80 4.18
C ARG A 44 7.58 6.02 4.92
N ASP A 45 8.83 6.15 4.49
CA ASP A 45 9.95 5.39 5.06
C ASP A 45 9.67 3.90 5.03
N SER A 46 9.09 3.44 3.93
CA SER A 46 8.74 2.04 3.67
C SER A 46 7.70 1.48 4.65
N LYS A 47 6.97 2.35 5.33
CA LYS A 47 5.93 1.94 6.27
C LYS A 47 4.63 2.66 5.93
N ALA A 48 3.52 1.97 6.11
CA ALA A 48 2.23 2.62 5.94
C ALA A 48 2.03 3.61 7.09
N SER A 49 1.94 4.89 6.76
CA SER A 49 1.78 5.94 7.75
C SER A 49 0.31 6.27 7.99
N SER A 50 -0.55 6.03 7.01
CA SER A 50 -1.97 6.25 7.17
C SER A 50 -2.75 5.47 6.14
N ILE A 51 -4.00 5.16 6.48
CA ILE A 51 -4.98 4.60 5.57
C ILE A 51 -6.15 5.55 5.58
N THR A 52 -6.63 5.93 4.39
CA THR A 52 -7.76 6.84 4.26
C THR A 52 -8.82 6.16 3.42
N VAL A 53 -10.07 6.25 3.84
CA VAL A 53 -11.20 5.79 3.04
C VAL A 53 -12.09 6.99 2.78
N GLU A 54 -12.36 7.23 1.50
CA GLU A 54 -13.28 8.28 1.06
C GLU A 54 -14.54 7.62 0.53
N ALA A 55 -15.67 7.97 1.11
CA ALA A 55 -16.96 7.42 0.72
C ALA A 55 -17.93 8.58 0.57
N GLY A 56 -18.30 8.90 -0.67
CA GLY A 56 -19.13 10.07 -0.95
C GLY A 56 -18.37 11.33 -0.59
N LYS A 57 -18.96 12.14 0.27
CA LYS A 57 -18.33 13.39 0.72
C LYS A 57 -17.61 13.23 2.06
N ARG A 58 -17.48 11.99 2.54
CA ARG A 58 -16.90 11.72 3.84
C ARG A 58 -15.51 11.14 3.66
N SER A 59 -14.64 11.44 4.59
CA SER A 59 -13.28 10.95 4.58
C SER A 59 -12.91 10.50 5.98
N PHE A 60 -12.35 9.32 6.09
CA PHE A 60 -11.95 8.73 7.35
C PHE A 60 -10.48 8.37 7.27
N VAL A 61 -9.71 8.75 8.28
CA VAL A 61 -8.27 8.56 8.27
C VAL A 61 -7.85 7.78 9.52
N TRP A 62 -7.07 6.74 9.30
CA TRP A 62 -6.44 5.97 10.37
C TRP A 62 -4.94 6.20 10.29
N GLY A 63 -4.39 6.86 11.30
CA GLY A 63 -2.98 7.22 11.32
C GLY A 63 -2.10 6.26 12.11
N ALA A 64 -2.72 5.36 12.89
CA ALA A 64 -1.96 4.42 13.70
C ALA A 64 -1.89 3.08 12.98
N VAL A 65 -1.16 3.03 11.86
CA VAL A 65 -1.04 1.83 11.04
C VAL A 65 0.21 1.08 11.45
N HIS A 66 0.01 -0.18 11.84
CA HIS A 66 1.12 -1.05 12.21
C HIS A 66 1.62 -1.77 10.97
N THR A 67 2.89 -1.63 10.67
CA THR A 67 3.51 -2.26 9.49
C THR A 67 4.47 -3.34 9.93
N SER A 68 4.42 -4.50 9.26
CA SER A 68 5.37 -5.58 9.46
C SER A 68 5.74 -6.18 8.11
N GLY A 69 6.76 -7.01 8.11
CA GLY A 69 7.24 -7.64 6.90
C GLY A 69 8.36 -6.85 6.27
N SER A 70 8.68 -7.20 5.04
CA SER A 70 9.74 -6.55 4.28
C SER A 70 9.42 -6.65 2.79
N TYR A 71 9.99 -5.72 2.03
CA TYR A 71 9.78 -5.69 0.59
C TYR A 71 10.03 -7.07 -0.03
N PRO A 72 9.16 -7.54 -0.92
CA PRO A 72 7.99 -6.84 -1.49
C PRO A 72 6.69 -7.09 -0.73
N ASP A 73 6.73 -7.80 0.39
CA ASP A 73 5.52 -8.23 1.09
C ASP A 73 5.44 -7.56 2.45
N TYR A 74 4.46 -6.66 2.59
CA TYR A 74 4.21 -5.97 3.84
C TYR A 74 2.82 -6.30 4.34
N LYS A 75 2.66 -6.23 5.65
CA LYS A 75 1.36 -6.40 6.29
C LYS A 75 1.05 -5.16 7.09
N TYR A 76 -0.16 -4.66 6.94
CA TYR A 76 -0.64 -3.49 7.65
C TYR A 76 -1.79 -3.90 8.55
N ARG A 77 -1.84 -3.29 9.72
CA ARG A 77 -2.90 -3.58 10.66
C ARG A 77 -3.38 -2.31 11.33
N VAL A 78 -4.70 -2.16 11.41
CA VAL A 78 -5.36 -1.10 12.15
C VAL A 78 -6.50 -1.75 12.91
N GLY A 79 -6.36 -1.91 14.22
CA GLY A 79 -7.37 -2.58 15.00
C GLY A 79 -7.69 -3.97 14.47
N ALA A 80 -8.94 -4.16 14.08
CA ALA A 80 -9.40 -5.45 13.54
C ALA A 80 -9.22 -5.57 12.03
N PHE A 81 -8.67 -4.56 11.40
CA PHE A 81 -8.42 -4.57 9.95
C PHE A 81 -7.00 -5.03 9.68
N ALA A 82 -6.85 -5.87 8.66
CA ALA A 82 -5.53 -6.34 8.23
C ALA A 82 -5.47 -6.29 6.72
N ALA A 83 -4.30 -5.95 6.20
CA ALA A 83 -4.07 -5.93 4.77
C ALA A 83 -2.70 -6.50 4.46
N SER A 84 -2.62 -7.36 3.45
CA SER A 84 -1.36 -7.91 2.98
C SER A 84 -1.09 -7.29 1.62
N PHE A 85 0.06 -6.65 1.49
CA PHE A 85 0.45 -5.96 0.25
C PHE A 85 1.67 -6.63 -0.35
N HIS A 86 1.59 -6.84 -1.66
CA HIS A 86 2.73 -7.31 -2.44
C HIS A 86 3.03 -6.23 -3.49
N TYR A 87 4.17 -5.56 -3.34
CA TYR A 87 4.52 -4.42 -4.21
C TYR A 87 5.17 -4.91 -5.49
N THR A 88 4.76 -4.30 -6.62
CA THR A 88 5.24 -4.70 -7.93
C THR A 88 5.60 -3.46 -8.76
N GLY A 89 6.39 -2.54 -8.19
CA GLY A 89 6.73 -1.31 -8.88
C GLY A 89 5.72 -0.22 -8.61
N ALA A 90 4.94 0.16 -9.62
CA ALA A 90 3.99 1.27 -9.49
C ALA A 90 2.65 0.83 -8.92
N SER A 91 2.52 -0.42 -8.51
CA SER A 91 1.27 -0.94 -7.98
C SER A 91 1.55 -1.95 -6.90
N ALA A 92 0.48 -2.39 -6.25
CA ALA A 92 0.56 -3.43 -5.24
C ALA A 92 -0.71 -4.26 -5.31
N SER A 93 -0.55 -5.59 -5.31
CA SER A 93 -1.69 -6.46 -5.11
C SER A 93 -1.90 -6.60 -3.60
N ALA A 94 -3.13 -6.58 -3.19
CA ALA A 94 -3.44 -6.58 -1.77
C ALA A 94 -4.61 -7.51 -1.47
N VAL A 95 -4.63 -8.01 -0.25
CA VAL A 95 -5.78 -8.73 0.29
C VAL A 95 -6.18 -7.98 1.55
N LEU A 96 -7.45 -7.56 1.59
CA LEU A 96 -8.00 -6.79 2.70
C LEU A 96 -8.93 -7.69 3.51
N ASP A 97 -8.81 -7.62 4.82
CA ASP A 97 -9.60 -8.46 5.70
C ASP A 97 -9.91 -7.72 6.99
N GLY A 98 -11.09 -7.95 7.53
CA GLY A 98 -11.49 -7.37 8.81
C GLY A 98 -12.32 -6.12 8.63
N VAL A 99 -12.26 -5.24 9.61
CA VAL A 99 -13.15 -4.08 9.67
C VAL A 99 -12.35 -2.82 9.97
N LEU A 100 -12.50 -1.82 9.12
CA LEU A 100 -12.06 -0.47 9.41
C LEU A 100 -13.22 0.28 10.06
N LYS A 101 -13.02 0.64 11.32
CA LYS A 101 -14.04 1.28 12.11
C LYS A 101 -13.56 2.67 12.51
N PRO A 102 -14.28 3.72 12.10
CA PRO A 102 -13.92 5.07 12.51
C PRO A 102 -13.91 5.18 14.03
N GLU A 103 -12.92 5.90 14.55
CA GLU A 103 -12.73 6.01 16.00
C GLU A 103 -13.08 7.36 16.57
N ASP A 104 -13.64 8.25 15.77
CA ASP A 104 -13.99 9.58 16.22
C ASP A 104 -15.28 9.51 17.03
N GLU A 105 -15.18 9.57 18.35
CA GLU A 105 -16.34 9.49 19.20
C GLU A 105 -17.16 10.76 19.20
N GLY A 106 -16.64 11.85 18.70
CA GLY A 106 -17.37 13.10 18.65
C GLY A 106 -18.45 13.12 17.59
N VAL A 107 -18.51 12.12 16.75
CA VAL A 107 -19.46 12.06 15.66
C VAL A 107 -20.16 10.72 15.70
N ASN A 108 -21.48 10.75 15.47
CA ASN A 108 -22.22 9.50 15.37
C ASN A 108 -21.88 8.84 14.05
N LEU A 109 -21.01 7.85 14.09
CA LEU A 109 -20.52 7.15 12.91
C LEU A 109 -21.19 5.80 12.72
N SER A 110 -22.34 5.62 13.31
CA SER A 110 -23.11 4.40 13.17
C SER A 110 -23.29 4.09 11.68
N GLY A 111 -22.96 2.87 11.28
CA GLY A 111 -23.10 2.45 9.90
C GLY A 111 -21.95 2.85 8.98
N CYS A 112 -20.93 3.51 9.52
CA CYS A 112 -19.78 3.92 8.71
C CYS A 112 -18.61 2.96 8.84
N TRP A 113 -18.91 1.68 8.92
CA TRP A 113 -17.87 0.65 9.02
C TRP A 113 -17.60 0.09 7.63
N PHE A 114 -16.34 -0.20 7.38
CA PHE A 114 -15.92 -0.79 6.12
C PHE A 114 -15.43 -2.20 6.43
N SER A 115 -16.18 -3.19 5.92
CA SER A 115 -15.89 -4.60 6.20
C SER A 115 -15.34 -5.27 4.96
N PHE A 116 -14.32 -6.08 5.16
CA PHE A 116 -13.65 -6.80 4.09
C PHE A 116 -13.52 -8.25 4.48
N ASP A 117 -13.67 -9.15 3.50
CA ASP A 117 -13.61 -10.58 3.74
C ASP A 117 -12.64 -11.16 2.71
N ASN A 118 -11.36 -11.12 3.06
CA ASN A 118 -10.28 -11.61 2.18
C ASN A 118 -10.44 -11.05 0.77
N MET A 119 -10.68 -9.75 0.69
CA MET A 119 -10.97 -9.10 -0.57
C MET A 119 -9.69 -8.77 -1.31
N ALA A 120 -9.56 -9.28 -2.53
CA ALA A 120 -8.43 -8.95 -3.38
C ALA A 120 -8.62 -7.55 -3.97
N ALA A 121 -7.55 -6.78 -4.02
CA ALA A 121 -7.58 -5.42 -4.53
C ALA A 121 -6.23 -5.09 -5.17
N ILE A 122 -6.27 -4.24 -6.19
CA ILE A 122 -5.04 -3.74 -6.79
C ILE A 122 -4.96 -2.24 -6.48
N PHE A 123 -3.89 -1.86 -5.82
CA PHE A 123 -3.63 -0.45 -5.51
C PHE A 123 -2.61 0.09 -6.49
N TYR A 124 -2.85 1.28 -7.00
CA TYR A 124 -1.95 1.93 -7.94
C TYR A 124 -1.34 3.16 -7.30
N LYS A 125 -0.04 3.32 -7.51
CA LYS A 125 0.68 4.47 -6.98
C LYS A 125 0.24 5.72 -7.72
N GLU A 126 -0.10 6.74 -6.95
CA GLU A 126 -0.53 8.02 -7.51
C GLU A 126 0.63 8.82 -8.06
#